data_0fd4e804e086dea826996f6221dc8e00
#
_entry.id   0fd4e804e086dea826996f6221dc8e00
#
_cell.length_a   1.000
_cell.length_b   1.000
_cell.length_c   1.000
_cell.angle_alpha   90.00
_cell.angle_beta   90.00
_cell.angle_gamma   90.00
#
_symmetry.space_group_name_H-M   'P 1'
#
loop_
_entity.id
_entity.type
_entity.pdbx_description
1 polymer ?
#
loop_
_entity_poly.entity_id
_entity_poly.type
_entity_poly.pdbx_seq_one_letter_code
_entity_poly.pdbx_strand_id
1 'polypeptide(L)'
;LHLLCFIRSSLDLSGREFIIYSPQQALNPATNSQRHFLESHTPMMRQYLTIKAQHPNILLFYRMGDFYELFYDDAKKAAELLDISLTARGKSGGEPIPMAGVPYHAVESYLSRLVKMGESVAICEQVGDPATSKGPVERAVQRIVTPGTVTDEALLEERRDNILAAVCGHSMHYGLATLDVTSGRFVVFECDSDESLLAEIQRINPAELLYPEGFESLALVENRKGLRRRPEWEFDIDTATEQLNAQFETKTLDGFGIKGVTKGLGAAGCVLQYVKDT
;
A
#
# COMPACT_ATOMS: atom_id res chain seq x y z
N LEU A 1 -1.47 6.67 34.99
CA LEU A 1 -2.16 5.46 34.54
C LEU A 1 -1.25 4.76 33.53
N HIS A 2 -0.58 3.69 34.00
CA HIS A 2 0.32 2.88 33.18
C HIS A 2 -0.51 2.01 32.20
N LEU A 3 -0.34 2.19 30.90
CA LEU A 3 -0.83 1.28 29.89
C LEU A 3 0.31 0.30 29.56
N LEU A 4 0.20 -0.92 30.07
CA LEU A 4 1.09 -2.03 29.75
C LEU A 4 0.87 -2.43 28.28
N CYS A 5 1.91 -2.25 27.47
CA CYS A 5 1.94 -2.71 26.09
C CYS A 5 2.35 -4.19 26.08
N PHE A 6 1.41 -5.07 25.71
CA PHE A 6 1.71 -6.49 25.51
C PHE A 6 2.39 -6.69 24.15
N ILE A 7 3.66 -7.09 24.18
CA ILE A 7 4.36 -7.63 23.01
C ILE A 7 3.83 -9.07 22.82
N ARG A 8 3.05 -9.31 21.79
CA ARG A 8 2.72 -10.66 21.34
C ARG A 8 3.73 -11.06 20.28
N SER A 9 4.64 -11.96 20.62
CA SER A 9 5.44 -12.70 19.64
C SER A 9 4.57 -13.87 19.13
N SER A 10 4.34 -13.91 17.83
CA SER A 10 3.79 -15.10 17.18
C SER A 10 4.90 -15.77 16.38
N LEU A 11 5.09 -17.06 16.65
CA LEU A 11 6.00 -17.94 15.91
C LEU A 11 5.26 -18.47 14.68
N ASP A 12 5.93 -18.50 13.52
CA ASP A 12 5.45 -19.24 12.36
C ASP A 12 5.67 -20.75 12.55
N LEU A 13 5.12 -21.56 11.64
CA LEU A 13 5.26 -23.02 11.63
C LEU A 13 6.72 -23.50 11.41
N SER A 14 7.66 -22.59 11.17
CA SER A 14 9.10 -22.86 11.00
C SER A 14 9.94 -22.38 12.20
N GLY A 15 9.33 -21.80 13.24
CA GLY A 15 10.00 -21.40 14.48
C GLY A 15 10.78 -20.08 14.39
N ARG A 16 10.47 -19.20 13.42
CA ARG A 16 11.10 -17.87 13.32
C ARG A 16 10.25 -16.80 14.01
N GLU A 17 10.91 -15.97 14.80
CA GLU A 17 10.31 -14.82 15.46
C GLU A 17 10.12 -13.67 14.44
N PHE A 18 8.87 -13.26 14.21
CA PHE A 18 8.56 -12.03 13.51
C PHE A 18 8.23 -10.94 14.52
N ILE A 19 8.99 -9.85 14.49
CA ILE A 19 8.69 -8.65 15.26
C ILE A 19 7.73 -7.79 14.43
N ILE A 20 6.45 -7.76 14.81
CA ILE A 20 5.44 -6.92 14.18
C ILE A 20 5.52 -5.52 14.83
N TYR A 21 5.97 -4.53 14.08
CA TYR A 21 5.95 -3.13 14.52
C TYR A 21 4.62 -2.46 14.13
N SER A 22 3.94 -1.84 15.08
CA SER A 22 2.79 -0.98 14.78
C SER A 22 3.26 0.37 14.22
N PRO A 23 2.49 1.01 13.31
CA PRO A 23 2.87 2.31 12.71
C PRO A 23 3.07 3.44 13.74
N GLN A 24 2.45 3.36 14.92
CA GLN A 24 2.62 4.33 16.00
C GLN A 24 3.99 4.27 16.70
N GLN A 25 4.76 3.20 16.51
CA GLN A 25 6.11 3.09 17.05
C GLN A 25 7.19 3.76 16.17
N ALA A 26 6.86 4.12 14.93
CA ALA A 26 7.77 4.86 14.04
C ALA A 26 8.03 6.32 14.47
N LEU A 27 7.22 6.88 15.39
CA LEU A 27 7.37 8.25 15.91
C LEU A 27 8.06 8.33 17.27
N ASN A 28 8.43 7.21 17.90
CA ASN A 28 9.23 7.20 19.12
C ASN A 28 10.73 7.09 18.78
N PRO A 29 11.61 7.82 19.50
CA PRO A 29 13.04 7.72 19.27
C PRO A 29 13.48 6.26 19.42
N ALA A 30 14.07 5.73 18.35
CA ALA A 30 14.51 4.35 18.19
C ALA A 30 15.07 3.75 19.49
N THR A 31 14.65 2.54 19.83
CA THR A 31 15.29 1.76 20.91
C THR A 31 16.80 1.69 20.65
N ASN A 32 17.61 1.51 21.69
CA ASN A 32 19.08 1.41 21.54
C ASN A 32 19.51 0.39 20.47
N SER A 33 18.75 -0.67 20.29
CA SER A 33 18.97 -1.70 19.26
C SER A 33 18.74 -1.17 17.84
N GLN A 34 17.69 -0.38 17.63
CA GLN A 34 17.40 0.23 16.33
C GLN A 34 18.39 1.33 15.95
N ARG A 35 18.86 2.12 16.94
CA ARG A 35 19.93 3.10 16.72
C ARG A 35 21.22 2.41 16.30
N HIS A 36 21.61 1.34 16.97
CA HIS A 36 22.82 0.59 16.65
C HIS A 36 22.73 -0.09 15.27
N PHE A 37 21.54 -0.60 14.88
CA PHE A 37 21.29 -1.14 13.54
C PHE A 37 21.45 -0.06 12.47
N LEU A 38 20.83 1.10 12.65
CA LEU A 38 20.94 2.21 11.68
C LEU A 38 22.36 2.79 11.62
N GLU A 39 23.10 2.83 12.72
CA GLU A 39 24.50 3.33 12.76
C GLU A 39 25.47 2.45 11.96
N SER A 40 25.18 1.17 11.80
CA SER A 40 25.99 0.24 10.97
C SER A 40 25.83 0.47 9.46
N HIS A 41 24.83 1.28 9.04
CA HIS A 41 24.55 1.58 7.65
C HIS A 41 25.12 2.92 7.20
N THR A 42 25.43 3.04 5.91
CA THR A 42 25.82 4.32 5.32
C THR A 42 24.68 5.35 5.42
N PRO A 43 24.98 6.67 5.43
CA PRO A 43 23.94 7.70 5.52
C PRO A 43 22.81 7.54 4.48
N MET A 44 23.16 7.16 3.25
CA MET A 44 22.20 6.91 2.18
C MET A 44 21.31 5.70 2.50
N MET A 45 21.88 4.59 2.98
CA MET A 45 21.11 3.41 3.36
C MET A 45 20.20 3.67 4.57
N ARG A 46 20.62 4.48 5.51
CA ARG A 46 19.76 4.92 6.63
C ARG A 46 18.53 5.66 6.12
N GLN A 47 18.71 6.60 5.20
CA GLN A 47 17.60 7.33 4.58
C GLN A 47 16.65 6.37 3.85
N TYR A 48 17.20 5.47 3.02
CA TYR A 48 16.40 4.45 2.32
C TYR A 48 15.57 3.59 3.29
N LEU A 49 16.20 3.02 4.32
CA LEU A 49 15.52 2.16 5.28
C LEU A 49 14.45 2.91 6.09
N THR A 50 14.68 4.18 6.41
CA THR A 50 13.70 5.03 7.09
C THR A 50 12.45 5.25 6.23
N ILE A 51 12.64 5.55 4.94
CA ILE A 51 11.53 5.70 3.99
C ILE A 51 10.82 4.35 3.76
N LYS A 52 11.59 3.27 3.58
CA LYS A 52 11.04 1.93 3.38
C LYS A 52 10.19 1.45 4.56
N ALA A 53 10.56 1.81 5.78
CA ALA A 53 9.79 1.47 6.99
C ALA A 53 8.39 2.13 7.01
N GLN A 54 8.19 3.25 6.31
CA GLN A 54 6.88 3.89 6.14
C GLN A 54 6.03 3.21 5.06
N HIS A 55 6.66 2.46 4.15
CA HIS A 55 6.03 1.78 3.03
C HIS A 55 6.47 0.29 2.94
N PRO A 56 6.25 -0.53 3.98
CA PRO A 56 6.86 -1.86 4.09
C PRO A 56 6.43 -2.81 2.96
N ASN A 57 5.18 -2.70 2.48
CA ASN A 57 4.56 -3.60 1.52
C ASN A 57 4.52 -3.06 0.09
N ILE A 58 5.18 -1.94 -0.18
CA ILE A 58 5.22 -1.25 -1.49
C ILE A 58 6.65 -1.25 -1.99
N LEU A 59 6.88 -1.54 -3.27
CA LEU A 59 8.20 -1.44 -3.88
C LEU A 59 8.68 0.01 -3.86
N LEU A 60 9.86 0.26 -3.30
CA LEU A 60 10.43 1.60 -3.20
C LEU A 60 11.39 1.87 -4.36
N PHE A 61 10.98 2.69 -5.31
CA PHE A 61 11.81 3.19 -6.40
C PHE A 61 12.56 4.45 -5.92
N TYR A 62 13.83 4.26 -5.58
CA TYR A 62 14.65 5.28 -4.93
C TYR A 62 15.55 5.98 -5.95
N ARG A 63 15.35 7.26 -6.21
CA ARG A 63 16.08 8.02 -7.22
C ARG A 63 17.57 8.13 -6.91
N MET A 64 18.40 7.64 -7.85
CA MET A 64 19.85 7.68 -7.80
C MET A 64 20.42 8.10 -9.15
N GLY A 65 20.66 9.39 -9.36
CA GLY A 65 21.10 9.91 -10.67
C GLY A 65 20.06 9.60 -11.76
N ASP A 66 20.48 8.88 -12.80
CA ASP A 66 19.64 8.53 -13.95
C ASP A 66 18.89 7.19 -13.77
N PHE A 67 18.87 6.64 -12.55
CA PHE A 67 18.20 5.40 -12.23
C PHE A 67 17.24 5.58 -11.06
N TYR A 68 16.23 4.70 -11.00
CA TYR A 68 15.58 4.30 -9.77
C TYR A 68 16.19 2.99 -9.31
N GLU A 69 16.78 2.99 -8.13
CA GLU A 69 17.39 1.82 -7.53
C GLU A 69 16.47 1.24 -6.45
N LEU A 70 16.45 -0.07 -6.37
CA LEU A 70 15.77 -0.85 -5.34
C LEU A 70 16.81 -1.65 -4.58
N PHE A 71 16.58 -1.88 -3.29
CA PHE A 71 17.53 -2.58 -2.43
C PHE A 71 16.86 -3.70 -1.66
N TYR A 72 17.66 -4.66 -1.18
CA TYR A 72 17.26 -5.79 -0.36
C TYR A 72 16.15 -6.63 -1.02
N ASP A 73 15.05 -6.88 -0.32
CA ASP A 73 13.96 -7.72 -0.82
C ASP A 73 13.18 -7.07 -1.95
N ASP A 74 13.07 -5.73 -1.97
CA ASP A 74 12.49 -5.01 -3.12
C ASP A 74 13.32 -5.25 -4.39
N ALA A 75 14.63 -5.28 -4.28
CA ALA A 75 15.50 -5.56 -5.43
C ALA A 75 15.31 -6.99 -5.95
N LYS A 76 15.25 -7.97 -5.06
CA LYS A 76 15.01 -9.37 -5.44
C LYS A 76 13.66 -9.54 -6.13
N LYS A 77 12.60 -8.97 -5.51
CA LYS A 77 11.25 -9.02 -6.05
C LYS A 77 11.14 -8.33 -7.40
N ALA A 78 11.70 -7.13 -7.53
CA ALA A 78 11.68 -6.39 -8.80
C ALA A 78 12.50 -7.11 -9.89
N ALA A 79 13.64 -7.69 -9.56
CA ALA A 79 14.45 -8.46 -10.50
C ALA A 79 13.67 -9.65 -11.08
N GLU A 80 12.95 -10.37 -10.24
CA GLU A 80 12.09 -11.49 -10.65
C GLU A 80 10.90 -11.02 -11.51
N LEU A 81 10.14 -10.02 -11.05
CA LEU A 81 8.93 -9.56 -11.73
C LEU A 81 9.22 -8.86 -13.06
N LEU A 82 10.30 -8.13 -13.15
CA LEU A 82 10.64 -7.30 -14.31
C LEU A 82 11.67 -7.95 -15.24
N ASP A 83 12.21 -9.11 -14.86
CA ASP A 83 13.30 -9.78 -15.58
C ASP A 83 14.51 -8.84 -15.81
N ILE A 84 14.92 -8.17 -14.71
CA ILE A 84 16.09 -7.27 -14.69
C ILE A 84 17.20 -7.85 -13.83
N SER A 85 18.43 -7.40 -14.08
CA SER A 85 19.61 -7.92 -13.38
C SER A 85 19.57 -7.58 -11.89
N LEU A 86 19.71 -8.61 -11.05
CA LEU A 86 20.00 -8.46 -9.64
C LEU A 86 21.53 -8.35 -9.47
N THR A 87 21.99 -7.26 -8.87
CA THR A 87 23.39 -6.98 -8.60
C THR A 87 23.61 -6.77 -7.11
N ALA A 88 24.81 -6.36 -6.71
CA ALA A 88 25.12 -5.98 -5.34
C ALA A 88 25.83 -4.62 -5.32
N ARG A 89 25.42 -3.75 -4.39
CA ARG A 89 26.05 -2.44 -4.18
C ARG A 89 26.72 -2.37 -2.82
N GLY A 90 28.04 -2.51 -2.80
CA GLY A 90 28.82 -2.40 -1.57
C GLY A 90 28.41 -3.42 -0.51
N LYS A 91 28.71 -3.10 0.74
CA LYS A 91 28.34 -3.91 1.91
C LYS A 91 27.71 -3.03 2.97
N SER A 92 26.76 -3.56 3.70
CA SER A 92 26.19 -2.94 4.89
C SER A 92 26.00 -4.01 5.95
N GLY A 93 26.44 -3.73 7.19
CA GLY A 93 26.46 -4.76 8.23
C GLY A 93 27.36 -5.98 7.92
N GLY A 94 28.33 -5.83 6.99
CA GLY A 94 29.24 -6.91 6.58
C GLY A 94 28.78 -7.71 5.37
N GLU A 95 27.49 -7.63 5.00
CA GLU A 95 26.90 -8.38 3.88
C GLU A 95 26.71 -7.52 2.62
N PRO A 96 26.82 -8.11 1.42
CA PRO A 96 26.49 -7.42 0.17
C PRO A 96 25.04 -6.95 0.17
N ILE A 97 24.80 -5.73 -0.34
CA ILE A 97 23.43 -5.17 -0.46
C ILE A 97 22.87 -5.59 -1.82
N PRO A 98 21.86 -6.48 -1.89
CA PRO A 98 21.18 -6.77 -3.15
C PRO A 98 20.60 -5.49 -3.74
N MET A 99 20.80 -5.27 -5.04
CA MET A 99 20.35 -4.09 -5.76
C MET A 99 19.84 -4.46 -7.15
N ALA A 100 18.74 -3.83 -7.54
CA ALA A 100 18.27 -3.79 -8.92
C ALA A 100 17.97 -2.34 -9.29
N GLY A 101 17.93 -2.00 -10.56
CA GLY A 101 17.68 -0.64 -11.00
C GLY A 101 17.03 -0.58 -12.36
N VAL A 102 16.19 0.45 -12.55
CA VAL A 102 15.58 0.77 -13.83
C VAL A 102 15.97 2.19 -14.26
N PRO A 103 16.22 2.44 -15.56
CA PRO A 103 16.53 3.77 -16.04
C PRO A 103 15.36 4.73 -15.80
N TYR A 104 15.66 5.95 -15.35
CA TYR A 104 14.64 6.99 -15.10
C TYR A 104 13.74 7.24 -16.31
N HIS A 105 14.33 7.39 -17.50
CA HIS A 105 13.59 7.67 -18.72
C HIS A 105 12.68 6.53 -19.19
N ALA A 106 12.85 5.33 -18.67
CA ALA A 106 12.05 4.15 -19.01
C ALA A 106 11.08 3.74 -17.89
N VAL A 107 11.01 4.48 -16.78
CA VAL A 107 10.30 4.10 -15.57
C VAL A 107 8.82 3.78 -15.82
N GLU A 108 8.13 4.55 -16.67
CA GLU A 108 6.69 4.35 -16.95
C GLU A 108 6.40 2.95 -17.54
N SER A 109 7.29 2.43 -18.40
CA SER A 109 7.16 1.08 -18.93
C SER A 109 7.25 0.01 -17.84
N TYR A 110 8.16 0.19 -16.87
CA TYR A 110 8.30 -0.73 -15.74
C TYR A 110 7.15 -0.61 -14.75
N LEU A 111 6.66 0.61 -14.48
CA LEU A 111 5.47 0.85 -13.66
C LEU A 111 4.24 0.17 -14.25
N SER A 112 4.00 0.32 -15.57
CA SER A 112 2.89 -0.35 -16.25
C SER A 112 2.92 -1.87 -16.06
N ARG A 113 4.09 -2.48 -16.15
CA ARG A 113 4.25 -3.92 -15.93
C ARG A 113 3.94 -4.32 -14.49
N LEU A 114 4.47 -3.58 -13.49
CA LEU A 114 4.23 -3.87 -12.07
C LEU A 114 2.76 -3.70 -11.69
N VAL A 115 2.14 -2.62 -12.12
CA VAL A 115 0.70 -2.36 -11.89
C VAL A 115 -0.18 -3.49 -12.45
N LYS A 116 0.10 -3.96 -13.68
CA LYS A 116 -0.60 -5.11 -14.29
C LYS A 116 -0.38 -6.43 -13.54
N MET A 117 0.71 -6.55 -12.80
CA MET A 117 0.97 -7.69 -11.93
C MET A 117 0.32 -7.56 -10.54
N GLY A 118 -0.33 -6.43 -10.26
CA GLY A 118 -0.96 -6.15 -8.96
C GLY A 118 -0.04 -5.53 -7.92
N GLU A 119 1.14 -5.03 -8.35
CA GLU A 119 2.11 -4.42 -7.44
C GLU A 119 1.92 -2.91 -7.33
N SER A 120 2.22 -2.37 -6.14
CA SER A 120 2.27 -0.93 -5.89
C SER A 120 3.71 -0.46 -5.76
N VAL A 121 3.96 0.78 -6.19
CA VAL A 121 5.29 1.38 -6.22
C VAL A 121 5.26 2.76 -5.60
N ALA A 122 6.14 3.02 -4.64
CA ALA A 122 6.42 4.35 -4.11
C ALA A 122 7.58 4.97 -4.89
N ILE A 123 7.34 6.09 -5.55
CA ILE A 123 8.35 6.84 -6.29
C ILE A 123 8.98 7.86 -5.34
N CYS A 124 10.26 7.68 -5.06
CA CYS A 124 11.03 8.50 -4.15
C CYS A 124 12.02 9.38 -4.94
N GLU A 125 11.79 10.69 -4.90
CA GLU A 125 12.58 11.69 -5.62
C GLU A 125 13.52 12.46 -4.70
N GLN A 126 14.55 13.07 -5.31
CA GLN A 126 15.43 14.01 -4.63
C GLN A 126 14.68 15.30 -4.34
N VAL A 127 14.80 15.79 -3.10
CA VAL A 127 14.21 17.04 -2.64
C VAL A 127 15.34 18.06 -2.40
N GLY A 128 15.23 19.25 -2.98
CA GLY A 128 16.24 20.30 -2.86
C GLY A 128 17.35 20.23 -3.92
N ASP A 129 18.30 21.16 -3.79
CA ASP A 129 19.42 21.29 -4.74
C ASP A 129 20.62 20.44 -4.29
N PRO A 130 21.06 19.47 -5.11
CA PRO A 130 22.25 18.67 -4.82
C PRO A 130 23.52 19.47 -4.59
N ALA A 131 23.63 20.67 -5.21
CA ALA A 131 24.81 21.52 -5.09
C ALA A 131 24.96 22.21 -3.72
N THR A 132 23.87 22.32 -2.97
CA THR A 132 23.85 22.97 -1.64
C THR A 132 23.85 21.99 -0.47
N SER A 133 23.69 20.71 -0.74
CA SER A 133 23.59 19.65 0.27
C SER A 133 24.96 19.33 0.91
N LYS A 134 25.06 19.41 2.23
CA LYS A 134 26.27 19.00 3.01
C LYS A 134 26.29 17.49 3.33
N GLY A 135 25.49 16.67 2.66
CA GLY A 135 25.37 15.24 2.92
C GLY A 135 24.63 14.56 1.78
N PRO A 136 24.10 13.32 1.98
CA PRO A 136 23.22 12.72 0.99
C PRO A 136 22.04 13.66 0.73
N VAL A 137 21.74 13.92 -0.54
CA VAL A 137 20.57 14.71 -0.92
C VAL A 137 19.33 14.09 -0.29
N GLU A 138 18.50 14.92 0.32
CA GLU A 138 17.24 14.48 0.91
C GLU A 138 16.32 13.88 -0.16
N ARG A 139 15.56 12.88 0.23
CA ARG A 139 14.61 12.19 -0.64
C ARG A 139 13.30 11.99 0.09
N ALA A 140 12.22 12.14 -0.66
CA ALA A 140 10.87 11.90 -0.16
C ALA A 140 10.04 11.16 -1.20
N VAL A 141 9.05 10.39 -0.73
CA VAL A 141 8.05 9.80 -1.62
C VAL A 141 7.20 10.94 -2.19
N GLN A 142 7.21 11.07 -3.49
CA GLN A 142 6.46 12.08 -4.24
C GLN A 142 5.13 11.54 -4.76
N ARG A 143 5.07 10.24 -5.03
CA ARG A 143 3.91 9.59 -5.65
C ARG A 143 3.89 8.12 -5.26
N ILE A 144 2.70 7.60 -4.99
CA ILE A 144 2.46 6.17 -4.87
C ILE A 144 1.58 5.74 -6.05
N VAL A 145 2.06 4.76 -6.81
CA VAL A 145 1.35 4.20 -7.95
C VAL A 145 0.80 2.84 -7.55
N THR A 146 -0.52 2.69 -7.60
CA THR A 146 -1.19 1.42 -7.25
C THR A 146 -2.09 0.94 -8.39
N PRO A 147 -2.40 -0.35 -8.47
CA PRO A 147 -3.28 -0.87 -9.52
C PRO A 147 -4.64 -0.19 -9.58
N GLY A 148 -5.22 0.17 -8.43
CA GLY A 148 -6.58 0.71 -8.33
C GLY A 148 -6.68 2.23 -8.38
N THR A 149 -5.57 2.95 -8.13
CA THR A 149 -5.57 4.44 -8.09
C THR A 149 -4.82 5.09 -9.24
N VAL A 150 -4.24 4.31 -10.14
CA VAL A 150 -3.56 4.85 -11.33
C VAL A 150 -4.55 5.55 -12.26
N THR A 151 -4.21 6.79 -12.65
CA THR A 151 -4.99 7.63 -13.58
C THR A 151 -4.24 7.96 -14.86
N ASP A 152 -2.97 7.59 -14.94
CA ASP A 152 -2.12 7.85 -16.10
C ASP A 152 -2.50 6.91 -17.25
N GLU A 153 -2.91 7.49 -18.39
CA GLU A 153 -3.32 6.72 -19.57
C GLU A 153 -2.26 5.73 -20.05
N ALA A 154 -0.97 6.06 -19.89
CA ALA A 154 0.14 5.17 -20.26
C ALA A 154 0.19 3.88 -19.42
N LEU A 155 -0.41 3.90 -18.23
CA LEU A 155 -0.42 2.78 -17.29
C LEU A 155 -1.73 2.00 -17.33
N LEU A 156 -2.81 2.57 -17.89
CA LEU A 156 -4.13 1.96 -17.97
C LEU A 156 -4.23 0.97 -19.15
N GLU A 157 -5.11 -0.01 -19.02
CA GLU A 157 -5.50 -0.88 -20.14
C GLU A 157 -6.61 -0.22 -20.95
N GLU A 158 -6.45 -0.16 -22.26
CA GLU A 158 -7.49 0.37 -23.14
C GLU A 158 -8.82 -0.40 -22.97
N ARG A 159 -9.93 0.33 -22.91
CA ARG A 159 -11.31 -0.19 -22.87
C ARG A 159 -11.62 -1.07 -21.67
N ARG A 160 -10.91 -0.90 -20.54
CA ARG A 160 -11.21 -1.61 -19.31
C ARG A 160 -11.33 -0.61 -18.16
N ASP A 161 -12.41 -0.76 -17.39
CA ASP A 161 -12.59 0.00 -16.15
C ASP A 161 -11.47 -0.35 -15.16
N ASN A 162 -10.83 0.65 -14.56
CA ASN A 162 -9.80 0.45 -13.56
C ASN A 162 -10.42 0.64 -12.17
N ILE A 163 -10.95 -0.43 -11.60
CA ILE A 163 -11.74 -0.38 -10.38
C ILE A 163 -10.87 -0.65 -9.16
N LEU A 164 -10.86 0.30 -8.23
CA LEU A 164 -10.49 0.11 -6.84
C LEU A 164 -11.71 -0.39 -6.06
N ALA A 165 -11.56 -1.44 -5.26
CA ALA A 165 -12.63 -1.94 -4.42
C ALA A 165 -12.15 -2.12 -2.97
N ALA A 166 -13.10 -2.10 -2.01
CA ALA A 166 -12.86 -2.52 -0.65
C ALA A 166 -13.98 -3.44 -0.19
N VAL A 167 -13.65 -4.45 0.61
CA VAL A 167 -14.57 -5.39 1.22
C VAL A 167 -14.34 -5.45 2.72
N CYS A 168 -15.43 -5.49 3.49
CA CYS A 168 -15.38 -5.77 4.92
C CYS A 168 -16.63 -6.54 5.37
N GLY A 169 -16.66 -6.95 6.62
CA GLY A 169 -17.77 -7.72 7.19
C GLY A 169 -17.38 -9.17 7.48
N HIS A 170 -18.35 -9.94 7.90
CA HIS A 170 -18.17 -11.34 8.31
C HIS A 170 -19.49 -12.10 8.25
N SER A 171 -19.41 -13.45 8.26
CA SER A 171 -20.56 -14.32 8.51
C SER A 171 -21.77 -14.00 7.65
N MET A 172 -21.58 -13.99 6.33
CA MET A 172 -22.65 -13.77 5.35
C MET A 172 -23.25 -12.36 5.33
N HIS A 173 -22.57 -11.37 5.90
CA HIS A 173 -22.98 -9.96 5.80
C HIS A 173 -21.76 -9.09 5.46
N TYR A 174 -21.61 -8.76 4.21
CA TYR A 174 -20.43 -8.07 3.67
C TYR A 174 -20.83 -6.70 3.12
N GLY A 175 -19.97 -5.71 3.37
CA GLY A 175 -19.99 -4.43 2.68
C GLY A 175 -18.97 -4.40 1.56
N LEU A 176 -19.35 -3.88 0.42
CA LEU A 176 -18.49 -3.70 -0.75
C LEU A 176 -18.63 -2.27 -1.26
N ALA A 177 -17.49 -1.63 -1.48
CA ALA A 177 -17.42 -0.32 -2.13
C ALA A 177 -16.50 -0.40 -3.32
N THR A 178 -16.85 0.29 -4.41
CA THR A 178 -16.05 0.33 -5.65
C THR A 178 -15.92 1.76 -6.14
N LEU A 179 -14.74 2.12 -6.59
CA LEU A 179 -14.44 3.42 -7.17
C LEU A 179 -13.65 3.24 -8.48
N ASP A 180 -14.17 3.82 -9.53
CA ASP A 180 -13.39 4.15 -10.72
C ASP A 180 -12.89 5.58 -10.57
N VAL A 181 -11.59 5.74 -10.28
CA VAL A 181 -10.98 7.06 -10.02
C VAL A 181 -11.05 7.95 -11.27
N THR A 182 -10.97 7.36 -12.47
CA THR A 182 -10.97 8.10 -13.74
C THR A 182 -12.33 8.73 -14.03
N SER A 183 -13.42 7.99 -13.82
CA SER A 183 -14.79 8.47 -14.06
C SER A 183 -15.43 9.11 -12.83
N GLY A 184 -14.88 8.91 -11.64
CA GLY A 184 -15.47 9.31 -10.38
C GLY A 184 -16.69 8.47 -9.96
N ARG A 185 -16.95 7.33 -10.61
CA ARG A 185 -18.06 6.44 -10.29
C ARG A 185 -17.78 5.69 -8.98
N PHE A 186 -18.47 6.09 -7.92
CA PHE A 186 -18.37 5.50 -6.59
C PHE A 186 -19.66 4.76 -6.25
N VAL A 187 -19.60 3.45 -6.01
CA VAL A 187 -20.74 2.60 -5.74
C VAL A 187 -20.55 1.83 -4.43
N VAL A 188 -21.61 1.77 -3.61
CA VAL A 188 -21.60 1.10 -2.32
C VAL A 188 -22.80 0.15 -2.27
N PHE A 189 -22.59 -1.07 -1.80
CA PHE A 189 -23.64 -2.08 -1.63
C PHE A 189 -23.24 -3.14 -0.59
N GLU A 190 -24.18 -4.00 -0.23
CA GLU A 190 -23.97 -5.08 0.72
C GLU A 190 -24.32 -6.44 0.07
N CYS A 191 -23.64 -7.49 0.52
CA CYS A 191 -23.86 -8.87 0.12
C CYS A 191 -24.23 -9.68 1.37
N ASP A 192 -25.21 -10.56 1.24
CA ASP A 192 -25.76 -11.37 2.32
C ASP A 192 -25.34 -12.84 2.29
N SER A 193 -24.40 -13.19 1.42
CA SER A 193 -23.79 -14.49 1.35
C SER A 193 -22.39 -14.47 0.72
N ASP A 194 -21.63 -15.54 0.96
CA ASP A 194 -20.32 -15.75 0.35
C ASP A 194 -20.42 -15.86 -1.17
N GLU A 195 -21.46 -16.53 -1.66
CA GLU A 195 -21.72 -16.69 -3.08
C GLU A 195 -22.02 -15.34 -3.75
N SER A 196 -22.85 -14.50 -3.12
CA SER A 196 -23.16 -13.17 -3.65
C SER A 196 -21.93 -12.27 -3.66
N LEU A 197 -21.09 -12.30 -2.60
CA LEU A 197 -19.82 -11.60 -2.56
C LEU A 197 -18.89 -12.04 -3.69
N LEU A 198 -18.70 -13.35 -3.87
CA LEU A 198 -17.84 -13.90 -4.91
C LEU A 198 -18.34 -13.51 -6.31
N ALA A 199 -19.65 -13.61 -6.55
CA ALA A 199 -20.24 -13.22 -7.82
C ALA A 199 -20.00 -11.75 -8.15
N GLU A 200 -20.21 -10.86 -7.17
CA GLU A 200 -19.95 -9.43 -7.36
C GLU A 200 -18.47 -9.12 -7.57
N ILE A 201 -17.57 -9.71 -6.79
CA ILE A 201 -16.13 -9.54 -7.00
C ILE A 201 -15.69 -10.06 -8.37
N GLN A 202 -16.23 -11.17 -8.85
CA GLN A 202 -15.94 -11.68 -10.19
C GLN A 202 -16.48 -10.77 -11.29
N ARG A 203 -17.71 -10.26 -11.14
CA ARG A 203 -18.34 -9.35 -12.08
C ARG A 203 -17.58 -8.03 -12.19
N ILE A 204 -17.18 -7.45 -11.08
CA ILE A 204 -16.44 -6.18 -11.00
C ILE A 204 -14.99 -6.39 -11.48
N ASN A 205 -14.40 -7.51 -11.12
CA ASN A 205 -13.01 -7.85 -11.38
C ASN A 205 -12.05 -6.69 -11.06
N PRO A 206 -12.01 -6.20 -9.80
CA PRO A 206 -11.26 -5.02 -9.44
C PRO A 206 -9.76 -5.20 -9.70
N ALA A 207 -9.11 -4.12 -10.12
CA ALA A 207 -7.66 -4.07 -10.29
C ALA A 207 -6.95 -4.13 -8.93
N GLU A 208 -7.60 -3.62 -7.89
CA GLU A 208 -7.11 -3.66 -6.52
C GLU A 208 -8.28 -3.85 -5.55
N LEU A 209 -8.09 -4.72 -4.55
CA LEU A 209 -9.10 -5.03 -3.53
C LEU A 209 -8.50 -4.83 -2.13
N LEU A 210 -9.07 -3.88 -1.40
CA LEU A 210 -8.72 -3.57 -0.01
C LEU A 210 -9.54 -4.44 0.94
N TYR A 211 -8.93 -4.89 2.05
CA TYR A 211 -9.61 -5.67 3.09
C TYR A 211 -9.01 -5.39 4.47
N PRO A 212 -9.80 -5.49 5.57
CA PRO A 212 -9.31 -5.23 6.92
C PRO A 212 -8.38 -6.33 7.44
N GLU A 213 -7.49 -5.99 8.36
CA GLU A 213 -6.53 -6.95 8.98
C GLU A 213 -7.21 -8.18 9.58
N GLY A 214 -8.38 -8.03 10.16
CA GLY A 214 -9.17 -9.11 10.77
C GLY A 214 -10.18 -9.77 9.83
N PHE A 215 -10.04 -9.66 8.50
CA PHE A 215 -11.02 -10.20 7.56
C PHE A 215 -11.08 -11.74 7.60
N GLU A 216 -12.12 -12.28 8.27
CA GLU A 216 -12.28 -13.72 8.50
C GLU A 216 -12.49 -14.51 7.20
N SER A 217 -13.10 -13.90 6.19
CA SER A 217 -13.42 -14.52 4.89
C SER A 217 -12.31 -14.35 3.84
N LEU A 218 -11.05 -14.15 4.27
CA LEU A 218 -9.91 -13.94 3.37
C LEU A 218 -9.77 -15.05 2.31
N ALA A 219 -10.05 -16.30 2.67
CA ALA A 219 -10.00 -17.45 1.77
C ALA A 219 -10.84 -17.26 0.48
N LEU A 220 -11.91 -16.46 0.53
CA LEU A 220 -12.74 -16.15 -0.63
C LEU A 220 -12.02 -15.30 -1.69
N VAL A 221 -11.00 -14.54 -1.27
CA VAL A 221 -10.35 -13.53 -2.13
C VAL A 221 -8.84 -13.70 -2.25
N GLU A 222 -8.20 -14.55 -1.43
CA GLU A 222 -6.73 -14.66 -1.28
C GLU A 222 -5.96 -14.96 -2.58
N ASN A 223 -6.59 -15.61 -3.55
CA ASN A 223 -5.96 -15.96 -4.83
C ASN A 223 -6.00 -14.83 -5.88
N ARG A 224 -6.44 -13.63 -5.51
CA ARG A 224 -6.52 -12.49 -6.43
C ARG A 224 -5.22 -11.68 -6.43
N LYS A 225 -4.87 -11.13 -7.59
CA LYS A 225 -3.85 -10.08 -7.69
C LYS A 225 -4.39 -8.76 -7.12
N GLY A 226 -3.50 -7.88 -6.71
CA GLY A 226 -3.87 -6.56 -6.23
C GLY A 226 -4.59 -6.55 -4.87
N LEU A 227 -4.40 -7.59 -4.04
CA LEU A 227 -4.91 -7.58 -2.66
C LEU A 227 -4.08 -6.66 -1.77
N ARG A 228 -4.78 -5.82 -0.97
CA ARG A 228 -4.15 -4.93 0.01
C ARG A 228 -4.84 -5.04 1.35
N ARG A 229 -4.08 -5.46 2.36
CA ARG A 229 -4.50 -5.42 3.75
C ARG A 229 -4.44 -4.00 4.28
N ARG A 230 -5.51 -3.56 4.94
CA ARG A 230 -5.61 -2.24 5.57
C ARG A 230 -5.91 -2.36 7.06
N PRO A 231 -5.50 -1.39 7.88
CA PRO A 231 -5.85 -1.35 9.29
C PRO A 231 -7.36 -1.40 9.51
N GLU A 232 -7.81 -2.09 10.55
CA GLU A 232 -9.22 -2.26 10.89
C GLU A 232 -9.95 -0.92 11.06
N TRP A 233 -9.29 0.09 11.63
CA TRP A 233 -9.88 1.41 11.88
C TRP A 233 -10.27 2.19 10.62
N GLU A 234 -9.71 1.86 9.46
CA GLU A 234 -10.11 2.47 8.19
C GLU A 234 -11.51 2.06 7.72
N PHE A 235 -12.05 1.00 8.32
CA PHE A 235 -13.39 0.50 8.05
C PHE A 235 -14.40 0.91 9.14
N ASP A 236 -14.04 1.81 10.04
CA ASP A 236 -14.94 2.35 11.07
C ASP A 236 -16.06 3.16 10.43
N ILE A 237 -17.31 2.82 10.78
CA ILE A 237 -18.50 3.35 10.13
C ILE A 237 -18.73 4.84 10.45
N ASP A 238 -18.46 5.24 11.68
CA ASP A 238 -18.69 6.62 12.12
C ASP A 238 -17.65 7.53 11.44
N THR A 239 -16.38 7.14 11.46
CA THR A 239 -15.29 7.83 10.76
C THR A 239 -15.54 7.88 9.25
N ALA A 240 -15.97 6.78 8.64
CA ALA A 240 -16.32 6.71 7.22
C ALA A 240 -17.47 7.69 6.87
N THR A 241 -18.50 7.73 7.71
CA THR A 241 -19.64 8.62 7.52
C THR A 241 -19.24 10.09 7.57
N GLU A 242 -18.39 10.46 8.54
CA GLU A 242 -17.87 11.83 8.65
C GLU A 242 -17.02 12.21 7.43
N GLN A 243 -16.12 11.33 7.01
CA GLN A 243 -15.25 11.55 5.84
C GLN A 243 -16.03 11.68 4.54
N LEU A 244 -17.05 10.82 4.33
CA LEU A 244 -17.90 10.86 3.15
C LEU A 244 -18.77 12.13 3.12
N ASN A 245 -19.36 12.52 4.26
CA ASN A 245 -20.10 13.78 4.37
C ASN A 245 -19.22 14.99 4.06
N ALA A 246 -17.97 15.01 4.56
CA ALA A 246 -17.02 16.06 4.26
C ALA A 246 -16.60 16.06 2.77
N GLN A 247 -16.39 14.89 2.19
CA GLN A 247 -16.00 14.75 0.78
C GLN A 247 -17.08 15.24 -0.19
N PHE A 248 -18.36 14.93 0.12
CA PHE A 248 -19.50 15.30 -0.73
C PHE A 248 -20.16 16.61 -0.30
N GLU A 249 -19.61 17.33 0.67
CA GLU A 249 -20.13 18.59 1.21
C GLU A 249 -21.60 18.48 1.65
N THR A 250 -21.95 17.36 2.28
CA THR A 250 -23.33 17.06 2.73
C THR A 250 -23.39 16.93 4.25
N LYS A 251 -24.62 17.13 4.81
CA LYS A 251 -24.87 16.90 6.23
C LYS A 251 -25.22 15.44 6.54
N THR A 252 -25.81 14.75 5.58
CA THR A 252 -26.20 13.34 5.68
C THR A 252 -26.00 12.66 4.34
N LEU A 253 -25.84 11.35 4.38
CA LEU A 253 -25.69 10.53 3.18
C LEU A 253 -27.02 9.98 2.65
N ASP A 254 -28.16 10.34 3.29
CA ASP A 254 -29.50 9.84 2.92
C ASP A 254 -29.88 10.12 1.45
N GLY A 255 -29.42 11.25 0.92
CA GLY A 255 -29.67 11.66 -0.47
C GLY A 255 -29.04 10.73 -1.53
N PHE A 256 -28.07 9.92 -1.14
CA PHE A 256 -27.40 8.95 -2.02
C PHE A 256 -28.07 7.56 -2.01
N GLY A 257 -29.19 7.41 -1.30
CA GLY A 257 -29.94 6.14 -1.27
C GLY A 257 -29.31 5.03 -0.42
N ILE A 258 -28.35 5.35 0.43
CA ILE A 258 -27.60 4.38 1.27
C ILE A 258 -28.15 4.25 2.69
N LYS A 259 -29.42 4.59 2.90
CA LYS A 259 -30.09 4.46 4.20
C LYS A 259 -30.14 2.99 4.62
N GLY A 260 -29.55 2.69 5.79
CA GLY A 260 -29.48 1.32 6.32
C GLY A 260 -28.27 0.50 5.83
N VAL A 261 -27.46 1.02 4.92
CA VAL A 261 -26.16 0.44 4.56
C VAL A 261 -25.17 0.75 5.69
N THR A 262 -24.55 -0.27 6.26
CA THR A 262 -23.60 -0.13 7.37
C THR A 262 -22.21 -0.63 6.99
N LYS A 263 -22.08 -1.91 6.65
CA LYS A 263 -20.78 -2.49 6.24
C LYS A 263 -20.25 -1.84 4.97
N GLY A 264 -21.12 -1.56 4.02
CA GLY A 264 -20.77 -0.83 2.80
C GLY A 264 -20.17 0.54 3.06
N LEU A 265 -20.65 1.26 4.09
CA LEU A 265 -20.07 2.56 4.50
C LEU A 265 -18.63 2.41 5.01
N GLY A 266 -18.35 1.40 5.82
CA GLY A 266 -16.98 1.11 6.25
C GLY A 266 -16.05 0.85 5.07
N ALA A 267 -16.49 0.02 4.11
CA ALA A 267 -15.73 -0.21 2.88
C ALA A 267 -15.52 1.09 2.07
N ALA A 268 -16.55 1.95 1.97
CA ALA A 268 -16.45 3.23 1.27
C ALA A 268 -15.48 4.20 1.94
N GLY A 269 -15.45 4.24 3.27
CA GLY A 269 -14.47 5.02 4.04
C GLY A 269 -13.03 4.59 3.74
N CYS A 270 -12.77 3.28 3.74
CA CYS A 270 -11.45 2.75 3.40
C CYS A 270 -11.04 3.12 1.96
N VAL A 271 -11.93 2.99 0.96
CA VAL A 271 -11.66 3.41 -0.42
C VAL A 271 -11.28 4.89 -0.47
N LEU A 272 -12.08 5.75 0.17
CA LEU A 272 -11.83 7.20 0.17
C LEU A 272 -10.51 7.56 0.84
N GLN A 273 -10.20 6.93 1.99
CA GLN A 273 -8.93 7.15 2.68
C GLN A 273 -7.75 6.69 1.81
N TYR A 274 -7.87 5.52 1.20
CA TYR A 274 -6.81 4.96 0.37
C TYR A 274 -6.46 5.85 -0.83
N VAL A 275 -7.46 6.40 -1.50
CA VAL A 275 -7.25 7.34 -2.63
C VAL A 275 -6.57 8.64 -2.19
N LYS A 276 -6.85 9.10 -0.96
CA LYS A 276 -6.18 10.29 -0.40
C LYS A 276 -4.71 10.04 -0.04
N ASP A 277 -4.37 8.79 0.29
CA ASP A 277 -3.03 8.38 0.70
C ASP A 277 -2.12 8.06 -0.50
N THR A 278 -2.69 7.83 -1.68
CA THR A 278 -1.99 7.38 -2.90
C THR A 278 -2.08 8.38 -4.05
#